data_fdb7c47a53475275b8b952be795c4673
#
_entry.id   fdb7c47a53475275b8b952be795c4673
#
_cell.length_a   1.000
_cell.length_b   1.000
_cell.length_c   1.000
_cell.angle_alpha   90.00
_cell.angle_beta   90.00
_cell.angle_gamma   90.00
#
_symmetry.space_group_name_H-M   'P 1'
#
loop_
_entity.id
_entity.type
_entity.pdbx_description
1 polymer ?
#
loop_
_entity_poly.entity_id
_entity_poly.type
_entity_poly.pdbx_seq_one_letter_code
_entity_poly.pdbx_strand_id
1 'polypeptide(L)'
;EKGNFSLGYHRVFNEFETEERDIEINDKEKMIEIMGFLGYEIKCVVDKKREEYNKSKINIVFDKIKKLGNFVEIEINGNGGKKDKEKVLEMVKKLGLDEKDRVEGKGYPDLVLEKKC
;
A
#
# COMPACT_ATOMS: atom_id res chain seq x y z
N GLU A 1 -11.77 3.69 -19.14
CA GLU A 1 -10.35 3.52 -19.29
C GLU A 1 -9.94 2.06 -19.19
N LYS A 2 -9.10 1.65 -20.11
CA LYS A 2 -8.55 0.31 -20.07
C LYS A 2 -7.34 0.29 -19.15
N GLY A 3 -7.57 -0.10 -17.92
CA GLY A 3 -6.48 -0.30 -16.99
C GLY A 3 -5.96 -1.73 -17.04
N ASN A 4 -4.87 -1.96 -16.37
CA ASN A 4 -4.37 -3.29 -16.12
C ASN A 4 -5.02 -3.82 -14.86
N PHE A 5 -5.50 -5.05 -14.93
CA PHE A 5 -6.13 -5.69 -13.79
C PHE A 5 -5.32 -6.91 -13.36
N SER A 6 -5.28 -7.12 -12.07
CA SER A 6 -4.64 -8.32 -11.52
C SER A 6 -5.42 -8.83 -10.32
N LEU A 7 -5.30 -10.12 -10.08
CA LEU A 7 -5.77 -10.74 -8.85
C LEU A 7 -4.55 -11.01 -8.00
N GLY A 8 -4.55 -10.51 -6.78
CA GLY A 8 -3.41 -10.61 -5.90
C GLY A 8 -3.75 -11.26 -4.58
N TYR A 9 -2.78 -11.96 -4.04
CA TYR A 9 -2.79 -12.48 -2.69
C TYR A 9 -1.68 -11.77 -1.92
N HIS A 10 -2.01 -11.23 -0.77
CA HIS A 10 -1.04 -10.53 0.06
C HIS A 10 -1.21 -10.96 1.51
N ARG A 11 -0.13 -11.45 2.09
CA ARG A 11 -0.10 -11.86 3.49
C ARG A 11 1.04 -11.15 4.20
N VAL A 12 0.73 -10.54 5.33
CA VAL A 12 1.71 -9.87 6.17
C VAL A 12 2.04 -10.78 7.34
N PHE A 13 3.31 -11.19 7.48
CA PHE A 13 3.76 -12.01 8.59
C PHE A 13 4.19 -11.13 9.77
N ASN A 14 4.87 -10.02 9.48
CA ASN A 14 5.31 -9.06 10.48
C ASN A 14 5.63 -7.74 9.77
N GLU A 15 6.21 -6.76 10.47
CA GLU A 15 6.55 -5.46 9.91
C GLU A 15 7.44 -5.51 8.67
N PHE A 16 8.23 -6.56 8.53
CA PHE A 16 9.27 -6.65 7.49
C PHE A 16 9.02 -7.74 6.46
N GLU A 17 8.16 -8.71 6.78
CA GLU A 17 7.96 -9.87 5.92
C GLU A 17 6.53 -9.93 5.39
N THR A 18 6.42 -9.95 4.08
CA THR A 18 5.14 -10.12 3.38
C THR A 18 5.28 -11.19 2.31
N GLU A 19 4.17 -11.80 1.99
CA GLU A 19 4.09 -12.76 0.90
C GLU A 19 3.09 -12.24 -0.11
N GLU A 20 3.47 -12.17 -1.37
CA GLU A 20 2.62 -11.65 -2.42
C GLU A 20 2.63 -12.58 -3.63
N ARG A 21 1.47 -12.72 -4.25
CA ARG A 21 1.30 -13.45 -5.50
C ARG A 21 0.28 -12.71 -6.35
N ASP A 22 0.60 -12.46 -7.59
CA ASP A 22 -0.27 -11.74 -8.52
C ASP A 22 -0.39 -12.49 -9.82
N ILE A 23 -1.57 -12.44 -10.41
CA ILE A 23 -1.78 -12.87 -11.78
C ILE A 23 -2.53 -11.78 -12.54
N GLU A 24 -2.17 -11.58 -13.78
CA GLU A 24 -2.87 -10.63 -14.64
C GLU A 24 -4.22 -11.19 -15.04
N ILE A 25 -5.21 -10.30 -15.14
CA ILE A 25 -6.58 -10.63 -15.47
C ILE A 25 -7.00 -9.81 -16.67
N ASN A 26 -7.61 -10.46 -17.66
CA ASN A 26 -8.09 -9.79 -18.85
C ASN A 26 -9.58 -9.43 -18.79
N ASP A 27 -10.30 -9.90 -17.77
CA ASP A 27 -11.71 -9.63 -17.60
C ASP A 27 -12.03 -9.47 -16.11
N LYS A 28 -12.04 -8.23 -15.67
CA LYS A 28 -12.27 -7.88 -14.28
C LYS A 28 -13.67 -8.28 -13.80
N GLU A 29 -14.67 -8.05 -14.61
CA GLU A 29 -16.06 -8.34 -14.23
C GLU A 29 -16.31 -9.82 -14.06
N LYS A 30 -15.78 -10.62 -14.98
CA LYS A 30 -15.88 -12.08 -14.84
C LYS A 30 -15.13 -12.60 -13.63
N MET A 31 -13.97 -12.02 -13.33
CA MET A 31 -13.20 -12.41 -12.15
C MET A 31 -14.00 -12.13 -10.87
N ILE A 32 -14.62 -10.96 -10.76
CA ILE A 32 -15.45 -10.61 -9.61
C ILE A 32 -16.63 -11.57 -9.49
N GLU A 33 -17.25 -11.91 -10.60
CA GLU A 33 -18.36 -12.87 -10.66
C GLU A 33 -17.93 -14.25 -10.17
N ILE A 34 -16.79 -14.74 -10.67
CA ILE A 34 -16.22 -16.02 -10.22
C ILE A 34 -15.93 -16.01 -8.73
N MET A 35 -15.32 -14.95 -8.24
CA MET A 35 -15.00 -14.84 -6.81
C MET A 35 -16.29 -14.86 -5.97
N GLY A 36 -17.35 -14.22 -6.46
CA GLY A 36 -18.67 -14.27 -5.82
C GLY A 36 -19.23 -15.68 -5.74
N PHE A 37 -19.13 -16.44 -6.83
CA PHE A 37 -19.56 -17.84 -6.84
C PHE A 37 -18.77 -18.71 -5.87
N LEU A 38 -17.51 -18.35 -5.64
CA LEU A 38 -16.65 -19.06 -4.68
C LEU A 38 -16.91 -18.63 -3.22
N GLY A 39 -17.80 -17.68 -3.00
CA GLY A 39 -18.16 -17.25 -1.67
C GLY A 39 -17.43 -16.02 -1.16
N TYR A 40 -16.65 -15.34 -2.00
CA TYR A 40 -15.97 -14.10 -1.61
C TYR A 40 -16.82 -12.89 -1.96
N GLU A 41 -16.70 -11.86 -1.15
CA GLU A 41 -17.39 -10.60 -1.38
C GLU A 41 -16.41 -9.43 -1.25
N ILE A 42 -16.77 -8.30 -1.84
CA ILE A 42 -15.96 -7.09 -1.72
C ILE A 42 -16.20 -6.48 -0.34
N LYS A 43 -15.16 -6.43 0.48
CA LYS A 43 -15.24 -5.80 1.80
C LYS A 43 -14.98 -4.31 1.74
N CYS A 44 -14.04 -3.90 0.90
CA CYS A 44 -13.77 -2.48 0.73
C CYS A 44 -13.10 -2.23 -0.61
N VAL A 45 -13.15 -0.97 -1.04
CA VAL A 45 -12.46 -0.52 -2.23
C VAL A 45 -11.54 0.63 -1.81
N VAL A 46 -10.27 0.53 -2.18
CA VAL A 46 -9.29 1.59 -1.97
C VAL A 46 -9.07 2.28 -3.31
N ASP A 47 -9.48 3.53 -3.41
CA ASP A 47 -9.28 4.34 -4.61
C ASP A 47 -8.19 5.35 -4.31
N LYS A 48 -7.06 5.24 -5.01
CA LYS A 48 -5.92 6.08 -4.73
C LYS A 48 -5.25 6.58 -6.00
N LYS A 49 -4.63 7.76 -5.88
CA LYS A 49 -3.74 8.31 -6.87
C LYS A 49 -2.35 8.33 -6.28
N ARG A 50 -1.40 7.76 -6.98
CA ARG A 50 -0.04 7.59 -6.48
C ARG A 50 0.98 8.32 -7.34
N GLU A 51 1.91 8.99 -6.66
CA GLU A 51 3.10 9.54 -7.28
C GLU A 51 4.31 8.90 -6.60
N GLU A 52 5.23 8.38 -7.40
CA GLU A 52 6.43 7.75 -6.88
C GLU A 52 7.69 8.50 -7.31
N TYR A 53 8.61 8.61 -6.40
CA TYR A 53 9.91 9.22 -6.63
C TYR A 53 11.00 8.29 -6.15
N ASN A 54 11.90 7.92 -7.06
CA ASN A 54 13.03 7.06 -6.74
C ASN A 54 14.32 7.87 -6.80
N LYS A 55 15.11 7.79 -5.76
CA LYS A 55 16.44 8.37 -5.74
C LYS A 55 17.37 7.40 -5.02
N SER A 56 18.32 6.84 -5.77
CA SER A 56 19.25 5.86 -5.23
C SER A 56 18.46 4.66 -4.67
N LYS A 57 18.62 4.34 -3.39
CA LYS A 57 17.95 3.21 -2.73
C LYS A 57 16.60 3.61 -2.11
N ILE A 58 16.28 4.89 -2.11
CA ILE A 58 15.09 5.40 -1.45
C ILE A 58 13.95 5.57 -2.45
N ASN A 59 12.80 5.03 -2.08
CA ASN A 59 11.56 5.20 -2.82
C ASN A 59 10.56 5.95 -1.93
N ILE A 60 10.05 7.06 -2.44
CA ILE A 60 9.06 7.87 -1.72
C ILE A 60 7.77 7.81 -2.52
N VAL A 61 6.70 7.45 -1.85
CA VAL A 61 5.39 7.32 -2.46
C VAL A 61 4.42 8.28 -1.80
N PHE A 62 3.77 9.11 -2.61
CA PHE A 62 2.72 10.01 -2.15
C PHE A 62 1.39 9.46 -2.64
N ASP A 63 0.52 9.06 -1.74
CA ASP A 63 -0.79 8.53 -2.06
C ASP A 63 -1.89 9.48 -1.63
N LYS A 64 -2.80 9.76 -2.55
CA LYS A 64 -4.04 10.46 -2.25
C LYS A 64 -5.16 9.41 -2.27
N ILE A 65 -5.70 9.12 -1.12
CA ILE A 65 -6.71 8.08 -0.94
C ILE A 65 -8.08 8.72 -0.79
N LYS A 66 -8.98 8.36 -1.68
CA LYS A 66 -10.35 8.88 -1.64
C LYS A 66 -10.99 8.56 -0.27
N LYS A 67 -11.53 9.59 0.38
CA LYS A 67 -12.16 9.55 1.70
C LYS A 67 -11.22 9.37 2.89
N LEU A 68 -9.93 9.17 2.67
CA LEU A 68 -8.95 9.06 3.77
C LEU A 68 -8.00 10.24 3.84
N GLY A 69 -7.59 10.77 2.70
CA GLY A 69 -6.64 11.87 2.65
C GLY A 69 -5.30 11.48 2.05
N ASN A 70 -4.27 12.20 2.42
CA ASN A 70 -2.94 12.06 1.86
C ASN A 70 -2.02 11.25 2.77
N PHE A 71 -1.25 10.35 2.15
CA PHE A 71 -0.29 9.51 2.87
C PHE A 71 1.04 9.52 2.16
N VAL A 72 2.09 9.30 2.93
CA VAL A 72 3.45 9.20 2.41
C VAL A 72 4.06 7.89 2.90
N GLU A 73 4.64 7.14 1.98
CA GLU A 73 5.40 5.94 2.32
C GLU A 73 6.85 6.18 1.92
N ILE A 74 7.76 5.80 2.78
CA ILE A 74 9.19 5.88 2.52
C ILE A 74 9.76 4.48 2.66
N GLU A 75 10.30 3.97 1.57
CA GLU A 75 10.91 2.65 1.53
C GLU A 75 12.37 2.75 1.16
N ILE A 76 13.16 1.85 1.68
CA ILE A 76 14.56 1.77 1.32
C ILE A 76 14.89 0.34 0.89
N ASN A 77 15.55 0.22 -0.25
CA ASN A 77 16.06 -1.05 -0.73
C ASN A 77 17.41 -1.32 -0.08
N GLY A 78 17.37 -2.14 0.94
CA GLY A 78 18.56 -2.50 1.70
C GLY A 78 18.28 -3.74 2.53
N ASN A 79 19.20 -4.05 3.42
CA ASN A 79 19.08 -5.23 4.29
C ASN A 79 18.40 -4.93 5.64
N GLY A 80 17.80 -3.77 5.79
CA GLY A 80 17.08 -3.38 7.01
C GLY A 80 17.99 -3.06 8.20
N GLY A 81 19.27 -2.79 7.96
CA GLY A 81 20.21 -2.46 9.00
C GLY A 81 20.01 -1.07 9.59
N LYS A 82 20.80 -0.78 10.62
CA LYS A 82 20.72 0.50 11.34
C LYS A 82 20.88 1.72 10.43
N LYS A 83 21.81 1.66 9.47
CA LYS A 83 22.04 2.75 8.53
C LYS A 83 20.83 3.04 7.65
N ASP A 84 20.12 2.00 7.26
CA ASP A 84 18.91 2.13 6.44
C ASP A 84 17.81 2.82 7.23
N LYS A 85 17.65 2.46 8.49
CA LYS A 85 16.67 3.11 9.37
C LYS A 85 16.99 4.59 9.58
N GLU A 86 18.26 4.92 9.74
CA GLU A 86 18.71 6.31 9.88
C GLU A 86 18.38 7.14 8.65
N LYS A 87 18.60 6.58 7.45
CA LYS A 87 18.29 7.26 6.19
C LYS A 87 16.79 7.54 6.06
N VAL A 88 15.96 6.59 6.45
CA VAL A 88 14.50 6.76 6.44
C VAL A 88 14.10 7.88 7.39
N LEU A 89 14.64 7.90 8.60
CA LEU A 89 14.36 8.94 9.58
C LEU A 89 14.81 10.32 9.12
N GLU A 90 15.96 10.42 8.46
CA GLU A 90 16.42 11.67 7.88
C GLU A 90 15.46 12.19 6.81
N MET A 91 14.95 11.28 5.97
CA MET A 91 13.99 11.65 4.94
C MET A 91 12.67 12.12 5.53
N VAL A 92 12.22 11.46 6.59
CA VAL A 92 11.02 11.87 7.34
C VAL A 92 11.16 13.32 7.81
N LYS A 93 12.32 13.65 8.36
CA LYS A 93 12.60 15.03 8.83
C LYS A 93 12.65 16.02 7.68
N LYS A 94 13.31 15.66 6.58
CA LYS A 94 13.41 16.53 5.40
C LYS A 94 12.06 16.85 4.79
N LEU A 95 11.13 15.91 4.84
CA LEU A 95 9.78 16.11 4.33
C LEU A 95 8.87 16.85 5.31
N GLY A 96 9.36 17.17 6.50
CA GLY A 96 8.58 17.87 7.50
C GLY A 96 7.49 17.04 8.15
N LEU A 97 7.64 15.73 8.13
CA LEU A 97 6.67 14.83 8.74
C LEU A 97 6.89 14.68 10.24
N ASP A 98 5.79 14.52 10.96
CA ASP A 98 5.81 14.38 12.41
C ASP A 98 5.62 12.91 12.79
N GLU A 99 6.41 12.43 13.75
CA GLU A 99 6.34 11.06 14.25
C GLU A 99 4.93 10.68 14.72
N LYS A 100 4.20 11.62 15.30
CA LYS A 100 2.82 11.36 15.78
C LYS A 100 1.84 11.04 14.66
N ASP A 101 2.17 11.41 13.42
CA ASP A 101 1.32 11.15 12.25
C ASP A 101 1.62 9.79 11.62
N ARG A 102 2.54 9.05 12.19
CA ARG A 102 2.93 7.74 11.70
C ARG A 102 1.82 6.72 11.89
N VAL A 103 1.54 5.97 10.83
CA VAL A 103 0.57 4.86 10.87
C VAL A 103 1.35 3.55 10.87
N GLU A 104 1.17 2.77 11.92
CA GLU A 104 1.82 1.46 12.05
C GLU A 104 0.81 0.32 12.04
N GLY A 105 1.22 -0.79 11.43
CA GLY A 105 0.47 -2.02 11.49
C GLY A 105 -0.85 -2.04 10.74
N LYS A 106 -1.16 -0.99 9.99
CA LYS A 106 -2.41 -0.88 9.24
C LYS A 106 -2.14 -0.53 7.79
N GLY A 107 -2.75 -1.29 6.89
CA GLY A 107 -2.76 -0.95 5.47
C GLY A 107 -3.95 -0.06 5.14
N TYR A 108 -4.02 0.43 3.90
CA TYR A 108 -5.14 1.25 3.46
C TYR A 108 -6.51 0.56 3.58
N PRO A 109 -6.63 -0.75 3.29
CA PRO A 109 -7.92 -1.43 3.50
C PRO A 109 -8.40 -1.34 4.94
N ASP A 110 -7.50 -1.48 5.91
CA ASP A 110 -7.86 -1.38 7.33
C ASP A 110 -8.36 0.01 7.67
N LEU A 111 -7.69 1.05 7.18
CA LEU A 111 -8.08 2.44 7.41
C LEU A 111 -9.43 2.78 6.76
N VAL A 112 -9.68 2.25 5.57
CA VAL A 112 -10.95 2.44 4.88
C VAL A 112 -12.09 1.79 5.67
N LEU A 113 -11.87 0.57 6.16
CA LEU A 113 -12.86 -0.15 6.95
C LEU A 113 -13.16 0.55 8.27
N GLU A 114 -12.14 1.07 8.95
CA GLU A 114 -12.32 1.83 10.19
C GLU A 114 -13.18 3.07 9.97
N LYS A 115 -12.99 3.77 8.87
CA LYS A 115 -13.74 4.99 8.58
C LYS A 115 -15.20 4.72 8.24
N LYS A 116 -15.54 3.53 7.75
CA LYS A 116 -16.92 3.13 7.46
C LYS A 116 -17.69 2.76 8.72
N CYS A 117 -16.98 2.40 9.75
CA CYS A 117 -17.57 2.11 11.03
C CYS A 117 -17.69 3.37 11.87
#